data_c1e4abee84eda8d8edcd1b881cd58d0d
#
_entry.id   c1e4abee84eda8d8edcd1b881cd58d0d
#
_cell.length_a   1.000
_cell.length_b   1.000
_cell.length_c   1.000
_cell.angle_alpha   90.00
_cell.angle_beta   90.00
_cell.angle_gamma   90.00
#
_symmetry.space_group_name_H-M   'P 1'
#
loop_
_entity.id
_entity.type
_entity.pdbx_description
1 polymer ?
#
loop_
_entity_poly.entity_id
_entity_poly.type
_entity_poly.pdbx_seq_one_letter_code
_entity_poly.pdbx_strand_id
1 'polypeptide(L)'
;MSYLSAEKKQELFGQYGKSNTDTGSPESQIALFSYRISHLTEHLKSNKHDYGTQRALLRLVGKRRKLLMYLKEVDIERYRAIGKALNLRK
;
A
#
# COMPACT_ATOMS: atom_id res chain seq x y z
N MET A 1 -0.26 9.47 -13.52
CA MET A 1 -0.06 10.34 -12.38
C MET A 1 1.26 10.04 -11.70
N SER A 2 2.02 11.06 -11.39
CA SER A 2 3.40 10.88 -10.95
C SER A 2 3.66 11.32 -9.51
N TYR A 3 2.64 11.25 -8.64
CA TYR A 3 2.86 11.53 -7.22
C TYR A 3 3.77 10.49 -6.56
N LEU A 4 3.95 9.34 -7.20
CA LEU A 4 4.81 8.28 -6.70
C LEU A 4 6.04 8.22 -7.59
N SER A 5 7.09 8.91 -7.19
CA SER A 5 8.35 8.97 -7.94
C SER A 5 9.07 7.63 -7.90
N ALA A 6 10.02 7.45 -8.84
CA ALA A 6 10.86 6.26 -8.85
C ALA A 6 11.67 6.14 -7.56
N GLU A 7 12.16 7.26 -7.04
CA GLU A 7 12.89 7.28 -5.78
C GLU A 7 12.04 6.80 -4.61
N LYS A 8 10.79 7.25 -4.56
CA LYS A 8 9.87 6.84 -3.49
C LYS A 8 9.54 5.36 -3.59
N LYS A 9 9.35 4.84 -4.81
CA LYS A 9 9.13 3.42 -5.01
C LYS A 9 10.31 2.59 -4.53
N GLN A 10 11.53 3.01 -4.87
CA GLN A 10 12.73 2.31 -4.44
C GLN A 10 12.88 2.33 -2.92
N GLU A 11 12.56 3.47 -2.30
CA GLU A 11 12.59 3.59 -0.86
C GLU A 11 11.63 2.59 -0.21
N LEU A 12 10.40 2.49 -0.70
CA LEU A 12 9.42 1.57 -0.17
C LEU A 12 9.85 0.11 -0.37
N PHE A 13 10.37 -0.22 -1.54
CA PHE A 13 10.83 -1.59 -1.80
C PHE A 13 12.04 -1.96 -0.96
N GLY A 14 12.95 -1.01 -0.73
CA GLY A 14 14.09 -1.24 0.12
C GLY A 14 13.70 -1.41 1.59
N GLN A 15 12.68 -0.70 2.02
CA GLN A 15 12.21 -0.73 3.41
C GLN A 15 11.41 -2.00 3.73
N TYR A 16 10.60 -2.48 2.79
CA TYR A 16 9.66 -3.58 3.03
C TYR A 16 9.92 -4.81 2.17
N GLY A 17 10.77 -4.72 1.16
CA GLY A 17 11.15 -5.84 0.30
C GLY A 17 12.50 -6.39 0.68
N LYS A 18 12.98 -7.34 -0.11
CA LYS A 18 14.32 -7.93 0.06
C LYS A 18 15.41 -7.02 -0.46
N SER A 19 15.06 -6.15 -1.40
CA SER A 19 15.96 -5.15 -1.94
C SER A 19 15.12 -3.98 -2.44
N ASN A 20 15.79 -2.87 -2.77
CA ASN A 20 15.06 -1.70 -3.25
C ASN A 20 14.48 -1.88 -4.67
N THR A 21 14.71 -3.02 -5.28
CA THR A 21 14.10 -3.39 -6.56
C THR A 21 13.09 -4.53 -6.41
N ASP A 22 12.85 -5.01 -5.20
CA ASP A 22 11.92 -6.10 -4.95
C ASP A 22 10.48 -5.59 -5.05
N THR A 23 9.89 -5.79 -6.22
CA THR A 23 8.50 -5.41 -6.50
C THR A 23 7.54 -6.57 -6.30
N GLY A 24 8.05 -7.78 -6.02
CA GLY A 24 7.24 -8.98 -5.98
C GLY A 24 6.81 -9.42 -4.60
N SER A 25 7.41 -8.90 -3.53
CA SER A 25 7.02 -9.33 -2.20
C SER A 25 5.66 -8.74 -1.81
N PRO A 26 4.84 -9.49 -1.06
CA PRO A 26 3.57 -8.96 -0.57
C PRO A 26 3.77 -7.69 0.28
N GLU A 27 4.82 -7.65 1.09
CA GLU A 27 5.09 -6.49 1.94
C GLU A 27 5.35 -5.23 1.11
N SER A 28 6.15 -5.35 0.05
CA SER A 28 6.43 -4.22 -0.83
C SER A 28 5.16 -3.70 -1.50
N GLN A 29 4.31 -4.61 -1.97
CA GLN A 29 3.06 -4.24 -2.60
C GLN A 29 2.10 -3.59 -1.62
N ILE A 30 2.01 -4.12 -0.40
CA ILE A 30 1.16 -3.55 0.64
C ILE A 30 1.63 -2.14 1.00
N ALA A 31 2.94 -1.94 1.12
CA ALA A 31 3.50 -0.62 1.41
C ALA A 31 3.20 0.37 0.29
N LEU A 32 3.33 -0.06 -0.96
CA LEU A 32 3.03 0.77 -2.12
C LEU A 32 1.56 1.17 -2.16
N PHE A 33 0.66 0.21 -1.96
CA PHE A 33 -0.78 0.50 -1.92
C PHE A 33 -1.12 1.43 -0.77
N SER A 34 -0.51 1.23 0.39
CA SER A 34 -0.76 2.09 1.56
C SER A 34 -0.35 3.52 1.30
N TYR A 35 0.80 3.73 0.66
CA TYR A 35 1.24 5.06 0.28
C TYR A 35 0.26 5.72 -0.69
N ARG A 36 -0.17 4.99 -1.71
CA ARG A 36 -1.12 5.52 -2.70
C ARG A 36 -2.48 5.81 -2.08
N ILE A 37 -2.95 4.94 -1.20
CA ILE A 37 -4.22 5.12 -0.49
C ILE A 37 -4.16 6.41 0.33
N SER A 38 -3.07 6.62 1.06
CA SER A 38 -2.89 7.83 1.86
C SER A 38 -2.91 9.08 1.00
N HIS A 39 -2.22 9.03 -0.14
CA HIS A 39 -2.16 10.15 -1.07
C HIS A 39 -3.55 10.49 -1.64
N LEU A 40 -4.30 9.47 -2.06
CA LEU A 40 -5.63 9.68 -2.62
C LEU A 40 -6.62 10.15 -1.56
N THR A 41 -6.47 9.67 -0.32
CA THR A 41 -7.30 10.12 0.79
C THR A 41 -7.12 11.61 1.03
N GLU A 42 -5.86 12.09 1.01
CA GLU A 42 -5.58 13.52 1.16
C GLU A 42 -6.18 14.32 0.01
N HIS A 43 -6.04 13.82 -1.22
CA HIS A 43 -6.63 14.46 -2.39
C HIS A 43 -8.15 14.65 -2.22
N LEU A 44 -8.84 13.62 -1.72
CA LEU A 44 -10.29 13.64 -1.58
C LEU A 44 -10.77 14.59 -0.47
N LYS A 45 -9.91 14.96 0.46
CA LYS A 45 -10.29 15.97 1.47
C LYS A 45 -10.61 17.31 0.83
N SER A 46 -9.87 17.66 -0.24
CA SER A 46 -10.09 18.92 -0.96
C SER A 46 -10.97 18.75 -2.19
N ASN A 47 -11.18 17.53 -2.65
CA ASN A 47 -11.88 17.24 -3.91
C ASN A 47 -12.94 16.16 -3.65
N LYS A 48 -13.92 16.49 -2.84
CA LYS A 48 -14.93 15.54 -2.33
C LYS A 48 -15.76 14.89 -3.43
N HIS A 49 -15.92 15.54 -4.57
CA HIS A 49 -16.74 15.04 -5.66
C HIS A 49 -15.95 14.40 -6.79
N ASP A 50 -14.69 14.11 -6.55
CA ASP A 50 -13.86 13.37 -7.51
C ASP A 50 -14.17 11.88 -7.41
N TYR A 51 -15.25 11.47 -8.06
CA TYR A 51 -15.76 10.09 -7.96
C TYR A 51 -14.84 9.08 -8.60
N GLY A 52 -14.07 9.48 -9.63
CA GLY A 52 -13.07 8.62 -10.23
C GLY A 52 -11.98 8.24 -9.23
N THR A 53 -11.52 9.22 -8.47
CA THR A 53 -10.52 8.97 -7.42
C THR A 53 -11.10 8.14 -6.28
N GLN A 54 -12.37 8.35 -5.92
CA GLN A 54 -13.03 7.53 -4.91
C GLN A 54 -13.04 6.06 -5.31
N ARG A 55 -13.38 5.77 -6.57
CA ARG A 55 -13.38 4.40 -7.07
C ARG A 55 -11.99 3.80 -7.09
N ALA A 56 -10.99 4.58 -7.50
CA ALA A 56 -9.60 4.13 -7.48
C ALA A 56 -9.15 3.80 -6.06
N LEU A 57 -9.52 4.64 -5.10
CA LEU A 57 -9.19 4.41 -3.69
C LEU A 57 -9.79 3.10 -3.20
N LEU A 58 -11.06 2.85 -3.50
CA LEU A 58 -11.71 1.60 -3.09
C LEU A 58 -11.04 0.37 -3.69
N ARG A 59 -10.61 0.47 -4.96
CA ARG A 59 -9.87 -0.64 -5.60
C ARG A 59 -8.55 -0.91 -4.89
N LEU A 60 -7.82 0.13 -4.53
CA LEU A 60 -6.53 -0.03 -3.84
C LEU A 60 -6.72 -0.63 -2.46
N VAL A 61 -7.75 -0.18 -1.73
CA VAL A 61 -8.09 -0.74 -0.43
C VAL A 61 -8.40 -2.23 -0.55
N GLY A 62 -9.18 -2.61 -1.56
CA GLY A 62 -9.51 -4.00 -1.82
C GLY A 62 -8.31 -4.86 -2.15
N LYS A 63 -7.42 -4.36 -3.01
CA LYS A 63 -6.19 -5.06 -3.38
C LYS A 63 -5.26 -5.23 -2.19
N ARG A 64 -5.09 -4.19 -1.38
CA ARG A 64 -4.28 -4.28 -0.16
C ARG A 64 -4.83 -5.32 0.79
N ARG A 65 -6.14 -5.34 0.98
CA ARG A 65 -6.81 -6.29 1.85
C ARG A 65 -6.55 -7.73 1.40
N LYS A 66 -6.63 -8.00 0.10
CA LYS A 66 -6.36 -9.34 -0.43
C LYS A 66 -4.93 -9.79 -0.15
N LEU A 67 -3.97 -8.88 -0.33
CA LEU A 67 -2.57 -9.19 -0.05
C LEU A 67 -2.35 -9.43 1.44
N LEU A 68 -2.99 -8.65 2.31
CA LEU A 68 -2.89 -8.84 3.75
C LEU A 68 -3.46 -10.19 4.17
N MET A 69 -4.60 -10.57 3.60
CA MET A 69 -5.21 -11.87 3.91
C MET A 69 -4.34 -13.02 3.41
N TYR A 70 -3.77 -12.89 2.23
CA TYR A 70 -2.82 -13.88 1.69
C TYR A 70 -1.62 -14.04 2.63
N LEU A 71 -1.03 -12.92 3.04
CA LEU A 71 0.13 -12.93 3.92
C LEU A 71 -0.20 -13.56 5.28
N LYS A 72 -1.39 -13.27 5.80
CA LYS A 72 -1.86 -13.84 7.06
C LYS A 72 -1.93 -15.37 6.99
N GLU A 73 -2.32 -15.91 5.84
CA GLU A 73 -2.42 -17.36 5.66
C GLU A 73 -1.06 -18.01 5.51
N VAL A 74 -0.13 -17.38 4.80
CA VAL A 74 1.16 -18.01 4.52
C VAL A 74 2.20 -17.74 5.60
N ASP A 75 2.12 -16.61 6.30
CA ASP A 75 3.09 -16.26 7.34
C ASP A 75 2.49 -15.22 8.27
N ILE A 76 1.91 -15.67 9.36
CA ILE A 76 1.23 -14.79 10.32
C ILE A 76 2.17 -13.77 10.96
N GLU A 77 3.43 -14.13 11.16
CA GLU A 77 4.40 -13.21 11.75
C GLU A 77 4.71 -12.05 10.81
N ARG A 78 4.86 -12.33 9.52
CA ARG A 78 5.05 -11.28 8.52
C ARG A 78 3.83 -10.38 8.43
N TYR A 79 2.64 -10.96 8.51
CA TYR A 79 1.39 -10.22 8.51
C TYR A 79 1.34 -9.24 9.68
N ARG A 80 1.68 -9.72 10.87
CA ARG A 80 1.69 -8.87 12.07
C ARG A 80 2.74 -7.78 11.97
N ALA A 81 3.93 -8.13 11.47
CA ALA A 81 5.02 -7.18 11.33
C ALA A 81 4.67 -6.04 10.38
N ILE A 82 4.10 -6.35 9.21
CA ILE A 82 3.76 -5.29 8.25
C ILE A 82 2.59 -4.44 8.75
N GLY A 83 1.62 -5.05 9.41
CA GLY A 83 0.52 -4.31 10.01
C GLY A 83 0.99 -3.31 11.05
N LYS A 84 1.94 -3.72 11.89
CA LYS A 84 2.52 -2.86 12.91
C LYS A 84 3.37 -1.75 12.27
N ALA A 85 4.21 -2.11 11.30
CA ALA A 85 5.13 -1.17 10.65
C ALA A 85 4.36 -0.06 9.92
N LEU A 86 3.25 -0.38 9.28
CA LEU A 86 2.44 0.57 8.54
C LEU A 86 1.26 1.13 9.34
N ASN A 87 1.15 0.73 10.60
CA ASN A 87 0.06 1.15 11.47
C ASN A 87 -1.31 0.87 10.86
N LEU A 88 -1.46 -0.30 10.28
CA LEU A 88 -2.71 -0.70 9.65
C LEU A 88 -3.68 -1.21 10.70
N ARG A 89 -4.93 -0.79 10.56
CA ARG A 89 -6.01 -1.32 11.37
C ARG A 89 -6.71 -2.43 10.60
N LYS A 90 -7.26 -3.35 11.32
CA LYS A 90 -8.01 -4.43 10.71
C LYS A 90 -9.25 -3.94 10.02
#